data_db8dcf4989ba3ff63f9a72a3a1ef74cd
#
_entry.id   db8dcf4989ba3ff63f9a72a3a1ef74cd
#
_cell.length_a   1.000
_cell.length_b   1.000
_cell.length_c   1.000
_cell.angle_alpha   90.00
_cell.angle_beta   90.00
_cell.angle_gamma   90.00
#
_symmetry.space_group_name_H-M   'P 1'
#
loop_
_entity.id
_entity.type
_entity.pdbx_description
1 polymer ?
#
loop_
_entity_poly.entity_id
_entity_poly.type
_entity_poly.pdbx_seq_one_letter_code
_entity_poly.pdbx_strand_id
1 'polypeptide(L)'
;MDLKKYESIRPLAPEEVQTAIQLLTSLEPLRAVYDSLGLGVSWEELVAVLRTCQTVEDFKSKVSYHWVKHIMAKCCASVELTGTEHITPQGAYTYVSNHRDIILDSAFLNVLLADAGAKFPEIAIGDNLMLYPWIETLVKLNGSFLVRRNLQGREVLLAARLLSEYMHDAIQEGKSLWIAQREGRSKDSTDKTQPALLKMLALGVQTKDSEQALSPLNIVPVTCSYEYDPCDYLKAQEMQLKRDVEGFKKSPADDGINMRTGIFGWKGEVSFHVGRPLSELISLGEVPLERPLTVEAIASLIDREIHSHYKLFPINYVSLDLIDGVEHHYGAYTEEDKSHALQYIESRIELVRLPEGLEPDREFLRRCLLMMYANPVLSKLKTELETQASQRP
;
A
#
# COMPACT_ATOMS: atom_id res chain seq x y z
N MET A 1 1.17 -24.36 -11.48
CA MET A 1 -0.13 -23.62 -11.38
C MET A 1 -0.99 -23.86 -12.61
N ASP A 2 -2.29 -24.07 -12.45
CA ASP A 2 -3.24 -24.13 -13.56
C ASP A 2 -3.65 -22.69 -13.96
N LEU A 3 -3.02 -22.15 -15.01
CA LEU A 3 -3.26 -20.77 -15.47
C LEU A 3 -4.71 -20.55 -15.92
N LYS A 4 -5.39 -21.58 -16.46
CA LYS A 4 -6.79 -21.46 -16.89
C LYS A 4 -7.74 -21.26 -15.71
N LYS A 5 -7.47 -21.92 -14.58
CA LYS A 5 -8.24 -21.76 -13.34
C LYS A 5 -8.24 -20.30 -12.87
N TYR A 6 -7.12 -19.59 -13.05
CA TYR A 6 -6.91 -18.23 -12.55
C TYR A 6 -7.00 -17.14 -13.61
N GLU A 7 -7.42 -17.47 -14.85
CA GLU A 7 -7.44 -16.54 -15.99
C GLU A 7 -8.12 -15.21 -15.68
N SER A 8 -9.20 -15.25 -14.91
CA SER A 8 -9.97 -14.05 -14.55
C SER A 8 -9.23 -13.08 -13.60
N ILE A 9 -8.20 -13.56 -12.87
CA ILE A 9 -7.52 -12.74 -11.85
C ILE A 9 -6.01 -12.63 -12.04
N ARG A 10 -5.34 -13.59 -12.65
CA ARG A 10 -3.87 -13.66 -12.78
C ARG A 10 -3.27 -12.54 -13.64
N PRO A 11 -1.99 -12.21 -13.49
CA PRO A 11 -1.22 -11.44 -14.47
C PRO A 11 -1.24 -12.09 -15.85
N LEU A 12 -0.76 -11.37 -16.87
CA LEU A 12 -0.63 -11.93 -18.22
C LEU A 12 0.38 -13.08 -18.25
N ALA A 13 0.06 -14.11 -19.03
CA ALA A 13 1.04 -15.14 -19.39
C ALA A 13 1.99 -14.59 -20.49
N PRO A 14 3.20 -15.16 -20.65
CA PRO A 14 4.18 -14.65 -21.61
C PRO A 14 3.63 -14.51 -23.03
N GLU A 15 2.83 -15.47 -23.49
CA GLU A 15 2.20 -15.49 -24.81
C GLU A 15 1.16 -14.37 -25.03
N GLU A 16 0.64 -13.77 -23.95
CA GLU A 16 -0.36 -12.69 -23.98
C GLU A 16 0.29 -11.30 -24.06
N VAL A 17 1.56 -11.17 -23.63
CA VAL A 17 2.26 -9.89 -23.43
C VAL A 17 2.30 -9.04 -24.69
N GLN A 18 2.74 -9.61 -25.81
CA GLN A 18 2.86 -8.85 -27.06
C GLN A 18 1.50 -8.41 -27.61
N THR A 19 0.45 -9.23 -27.46
CA THR A 19 -0.91 -8.86 -27.84
C THR A 19 -1.42 -7.70 -26.99
N ALA A 20 -1.17 -7.73 -25.68
CA ALA A 20 -1.53 -6.66 -24.77
C ALA A 20 -0.80 -5.34 -25.12
N ILE A 21 0.50 -5.40 -25.42
CA ILE A 21 1.31 -4.24 -25.83
C ILE A 21 0.77 -3.66 -27.15
N GLN A 22 0.44 -4.47 -28.14
CA GLN A 22 -0.14 -4.02 -29.40
C GLN A 22 -1.47 -3.30 -29.17
N LEU A 23 -2.35 -3.87 -28.33
CA LEU A 23 -3.60 -3.23 -27.96
C LEU A 23 -3.34 -1.87 -27.28
N LEU A 24 -2.53 -1.84 -26.23
CA LEU A 24 -2.28 -0.61 -25.46
C LEU A 24 -1.65 0.48 -26.31
N THR A 25 -0.69 0.14 -27.18
CA THR A 25 0.00 1.13 -28.02
C THR A 25 -0.84 1.66 -29.17
N SER A 26 -1.97 1.02 -29.49
CA SER A 26 -2.94 1.49 -30.49
C SER A 26 -3.97 2.47 -29.93
N LEU A 27 -4.03 2.69 -28.62
CA LEU A 27 -5.06 3.49 -27.96
C LEU A 27 -4.63 4.95 -27.84
N GLU A 28 -5.23 5.83 -28.66
CA GLU A 28 -5.03 7.29 -28.56
C GLU A 28 -5.32 7.87 -27.16
N PRO A 29 -6.37 7.42 -26.41
CA PRO A 29 -6.57 7.90 -25.05
C PRO A 29 -5.41 7.58 -24.10
N LEU A 30 -4.75 6.42 -24.24
CA LEU A 30 -3.59 6.07 -23.43
C LEU A 30 -2.38 6.94 -23.79
N ARG A 31 -2.16 7.19 -25.08
CA ARG A 31 -1.13 8.13 -25.55
C ARG A 31 -1.32 9.52 -24.96
N ALA A 32 -2.55 10.06 -25.04
CA ALA A 32 -2.87 11.38 -24.49
C ALA A 32 -2.63 11.45 -22.97
N VAL A 33 -2.99 10.40 -22.22
CA VAL A 33 -2.67 10.29 -20.78
C VAL A 33 -1.16 10.29 -20.57
N TYR A 34 -0.42 9.44 -21.31
CA TYR A 34 1.02 9.34 -21.21
C TYR A 34 1.72 10.68 -21.44
N ASP A 35 1.38 11.35 -22.55
CA ASP A 35 1.96 12.67 -22.91
C ASP A 35 1.68 13.72 -21.81
N SER A 36 0.53 13.65 -21.16
CA SER A 36 0.16 14.55 -20.05
C SER A 36 0.97 14.33 -18.77
N LEU A 37 1.61 13.17 -18.61
CA LEU A 37 2.42 12.84 -17.43
C LEU A 37 3.81 13.49 -17.44
N GLY A 38 4.32 13.93 -18.60
CA GLY A 38 5.59 14.64 -18.71
C GLY A 38 6.79 13.84 -18.20
N LEU A 39 6.88 12.56 -18.57
CA LEU A 39 7.87 11.61 -18.04
C LEU A 39 9.26 11.75 -18.68
N GLY A 40 9.45 12.68 -19.60
CA GLY A 40 10.75 12.94 -20.22
C GLY A 40 11.20 11.94 -21.29
N VAL A 41 10.36 10.95 -21.60
CA VAL A 41 10.54 9.95 -22.67
C VAL A 41 9.39 10.12 -23.65
N SER A 42 9.65 10.13 -24.95
CA SER A 42 8.61 10.25 -25.97
C SER A 42 7.77 8.98 -26.05
N TRP A 43 6.53 9.09 -26.58
CA TRP A 43 5.68 7.93 -26.82
C TRP A 43 6.34 6.92 -27.76
N GLU A 44 7.03 7.39 -28.79
CA GLU A 44 7.72 6.57 -29.77
C GLU A 44 8.86 5.75 -29.14
N GLU A 45 9.64 6.37 -28.25
CA GLU A 45 10.69 5.71 -27.48
C GLU A 45 10.10 4.65 -26.53
N LEU A 46 9.03 4.99 -25.81
CA LEU A 46 8.31 4.04 -24.98
C LEU A 46 7.84 2.82 -25.80
N VAL A 47 7.19 3.05 -26.93
CA VAL A 47 6.69 1.98 -27.81
C VAL A 47 7.84 1.10 -28.31
N ALA A 48 9.00 1.69 -28.63
CA ALA A 48 10.18 0.92 -29.01
C ALA A 48 10.65 -0.04 -27.90
N VAL A 49 10.68 0.43 -26.65
CA VAL A 49 11.00 -0.41 -25.48
C VAL A 49 9.94 -1.47 -25.25
N LEU A 50 8.66 -1.11 -25.28
CA LEU A 50 7.53 -2.05 -25.10
C LEU A 50 7.59 -3.23 -26.07
N ARG A 51 7.93 -3.00 -27.33
CA ARG A 51 8.09 -4.06 -28.34
C ARG A 51 9.17 -5.09 -28.01
N THR A 52 10.11 -4.76 -27.13
CA THR A 52 11.16 -5.69 -26.67
C THR A 52 10.72 -6.55 -25.48
N CYS A 53 9.58 -6.25 -24.85
CA CYS A 53 9.10 -6.99 -23.70
C CYS A 53 8.40 -8.28 -24.14
N GLN A 54 8.86 -9.43 -23.66
CA GLN A 54 8.27 -10.76 -23.94
C GLN A 54 7.55 -11.33 -22.71
N THR A 55 7.85 -10.81 -21.54
CA THR A 55 7.30 -11.25 -20.25
C THR A 55 6.84 -10.06 -19.42
N VAL A 56 6.07 -10.32 -18.37
CA VAL A 56 5.70 -9.35 -17.35
C VAL A 56 6.95 -8.79 -16.65
N GLU A 57 7.95 -9.64 -16.39
CA GLU A 57 9.23 -9.24 -15.80
C GLU A 57 10.01 -8.29 -16.71
N ASP A 58 9.96 -8.50 -18.03
CA ASP A 58 10.53 -7.55 -19.00
C ASP A 58 9.85 -6.17 -18.88
N PHE A 59 8.52 -6.14 -18.82
CA PHE A 59 7.78 -4.90 -18.68
C PHE A 59 8.12 -4.21 -17.34
N LYS A 60 8.16 -4.95 -16.23
CA LYS A 60 8.54 -4.41 -14.93
C LYS A 60 9.95 -3.83 -14.95
N SER A 61 10.93 -4.57 -15.44
CA SER A 61 12.34 -4.15 -15.42
C SER A 61 12.67 -3.06 -16.42
N LYS A 62 12.13 -3.10 -17.65
CA LYS A 62 12.45 -2.18 -18.74
C LYS A 62 11.58 -0.92 -18.75
N VAL A 63 10.37 -0.96 -18.16
CA VAL A 63 9.42 0.15 -18.20
C VAL A 63 9.08 0.65 -16.80
N SER A 64 8.39 -0.17 -15.99
CA SER A 64 7.84 0.27 -14.70
C SER A 64 8.93 0.70 -13.73
N TYR A 65 10.04 -0.04 -13.64
CA TYR A 65 11.18 0.28 -12.79
C TYR A 65 11.70 1.70 -13.06
N HIS A 66 11.94 2.05 -14.33
CA HIS A 66 12.46 3.36 -14.70
C HIS A 66 11.49 4.49 -14.43
N TRP A 67 10.20 4.25 -14.64
CA TRP A 67 9.16 5.22 -14.33
C TRP A 67 9.08 5.50 -12.83
N VAL A 68 9.06 4.45 -12.03
CA VAL A 68 8.98 4.58 -10.58
C VAL A 68 10.23 5.28 -10.04
N LYS A 69 11.42 4.95 -10.55
CA LYS A 69 12.67 5.68 -10.20
C LYS A 69 12.60 7.17 -10.55
N HIS A 70 12.01 7.52 -11.71
CA HIS A 70 11.78 8.92 -12.08
C HIS A 70 10.83 9.62 -11.10
N ILE A 71 9.72 8.96 -10.71
CA ILE A 71 8.78 9.50 -9.72
C ILE A 71 9.47 9.68 -8.36
N MET A 72 10.23 8.69 -7.90
CA MET A 72 11.02 8.79 -6.67
C MET A 72 11.93 10.04 -6.69
N ALA A 73 12.71 10.21 -7.77
CA ALA A 73 13.64 11.33 -7.90
C ALA A 73 12.94 12.70 -7.97
N LYS A 74 11.70 12.75 -8.51
CA LYS A 74 10.96 14.01 -8.70
C LYS A 74 10.09 14.38 -7.49
N CYS A 75 9.56 13.40 -6.79
CA CYS A 75 8.50 13.61 -5.80
C CYS A 75 8.92 13.25 -4.36
N CYS A 76 10.15 12.80 -4.14
CA CYS A 76 10.68 12.47 -2.82
C CYS A 76 12.03 13.14 -2.58
N ALA A 77 12.32 13.49 -1.33
CA ALA A 77 13.66 13.93 -0.91
C ALA A 77 14.63 12.74 -0.87
N SER A 78 14.15 11.62 -0.35
CA SER A 78 14.84 10.33 -0.33
C SER A 78 13.82 9.20 -0.29
N VAL A 79 14.24 8.01 -0.76
CA VAL A 79 13.46 6.76 -0.61
C VAL A 79 14.44 5.67 -0.20
N GLU A 80 14.17 5.01 0.92
CA GLU A 80 15.04 3.97 1.47
C GLU A 80 14.30 2.66 1.74
N LEU A 81 15.04 1.55 1.75
CA LEU A 81 14.59 0.24 2.19
C LEU A 81 15.54 -0.29 3.26
N THR A 82 14.97 -0.77 4.37
CA THR A 82 15.69 -1.42 5.47
C THR A 82 15.09 -2.79 5.78
N GLY A 83 15.74 -3.59 6.63
CA GLY A 83 15.21 -4.90 7.04
C GLY A 83 15.35 -6.01 6.00
N THR A 84 16.15 -5.82 4.94
CA THR A 84 16.32 -6.81 3.87
C THR A 84 17.04 -8.08 4.34
N GLU A 85 17.69 -8.06 5.50
CA GLU A 85 18.28 -9.23 6.15
C GLU A 85 17.26 -10.30 6.55
N HIS A 86 15.97 -9.95 6.64
CA HIS A 86 14.87 -10.87 6.96
C HIS A 86 14.38 -11.68 5.77
N ILE A 87 14.86 -11.37 4.57
CA ILE A 87 14.47 -12.06 3.33
C ILE A 87 15.69 -12.53 2.56
N THR A 88 15.48 -13.53 1.70
CA THR A 88 16.51 -13.95 0.77
C THR A 88 16.17 -13.51 -0.65
N PRO A 89 17.15 -13.16 -1.50
CA PRO A 89 16.89 -12.69 -2.87
C PRO A 89 16.03 -13.63 -3.71
N GLN A 90 16.17 -14.94 -3.50
CA GLN A 90 15.43 -15.97 -4.24
C GLN A 90 14.17 -16.45 -3.51
N GLY A 91 13.91 -15.96 -2.29
CA GLY A 91 12.73 -16.31 -1.51
C GLY A 91 11.42 -15.90 -2.20
N ALA A 92 10.35 -16.55 -1.79
CA ALA A 92 8.99 -16.23 -2.20
C ALA A 92 8.20 -15.81 -0.95
N TYR A 93 7.70 -14.59 -0.94
CA TYR A 93 7.09 -13.97 0.23
C TYR A 93 5.78 -13.28 -0.13
N THR A 94 4.83 -13.30 0.79
CA THR A 94 3.65 -12.44 0.74
C THR A 94 3.93 -11.20 1.60
N TYR A 95 4.30 -10.10 0.97
CA TYR A 95 4.49 -8.82 1.64
C TYR A 95 3.14 -8.21 1.99
N VAL A 96 2.90 -7.97 3.27
CA VAL A 96 1.68 -7.34 3.79
C VAL A 96 2.04 -6.00 4.39
N SER A 97 1.58 -4.90 3.80
CA SER A 97 1.96 -3.55 4.26
C SER A 97 0.77 -2.72 4.74
N ASN A 98 1.03 -1.72 5.58
CA ASN A 98 0.11 -0.61 5.73
C ASN A 98 -0.06 0.11 4.39
N HIS A 99 -1.13 0.91 4.24
CA HIS A 99 -1.55 1.41 2.93
C HIS A 99 -1.78 2.92 2.95
N ARG A 100 -0.86 3.67 2.33
CA ARG A 100 -0.84 5.14 2.26
C ARG A 100 -1.28 5.67 0.91
N ASP A 101 -0.75 5.09 -0.18
CA ASP A 101 -0.98 5.51 -1.56
C ASP A 101 -1.59 4.38 -2.40
N ILE A 102 -2.49 4.70 -3.34
CA ILE A 102 -3.19 3.68 -4.16
C ILE A 102 -2.20 2.88 -5.02
N ILE A 103 -1.16 3.55 -5.54
CA ILE A 103 -0.24 2.99 -6.53
C ILE A 103 1.17 2.85 -5.97
N LEU A 104 1.65 3.89 -5.25
CA LEU A 104 3.07 4.01 -4.97
C LEU A 104 3.57 3.10 -3.85
N ASP A 105 2.72 2.66 -2.93
CA ASP A 105 3.18 1.72 -1.89
C ASP A 105 3.75 0.45 -2.51
N SER A 106 2.99 -0.19 -3.39
CA SER A 106 3.44 -1.39 -4.10
C SER A 106 4.50 -1.10 -5.16
N ALA A 107 4.40 0.04 -5.86
CA ALA A 107 5.34 0.40 -6.92
C ALA A 107 6.73 0.72 -6.35
N PHE A 108 6.81 1.49 -5.26
CA PHE A 108 8.08 1.78 -4.59
C PHE A 108 8.70 0.52 -4.01
N LEU A 109 7.90 -0.30 -3.31
CA LEU A 109 8.38 -1.57 -2.78
C LEU A 109 8.95 -2.48 -3.88
N ASN A 110 8.28 -2.58 -5.03
CA ASN A 110 8.76 -3.37 -6.17
C ASN A 110 10.16 -2.95 -6.61
N VAL A 111 10.38 -1.63 -6.77
CA VAL A 111 11.68 -1.08 -7.20
C VAL A 111 12.74 -1.29 -6.13
N LEU A 112 12.41 -1.01 -4.87
CA LEU A 112 13.34 -1.14 -3.75
C LEU A 112 13.78 -2.59 -3.51
N LEU A 113 12.87 -3.55 -3.64
CA LEU A 113 13.18 -4.97 -3.57
C LEU A 113 14.07 -5.41 -4.74
N ALA A 114 13.81 -4.91 -5.95
CA ALA A 114 14.66 -5.18 -7.10
C ALA A 114 16.07 -4.60 -6.93
N ASP A 115 16.20 -3.38 -6.40
CA ASP A 115 17.50 -2.76 -6.05
C ASP A 115 18.26 -3.59 -5.00
N ALA A 116 17.54 -4.25 -4.07
CA ALA A 116 18.10 -5.18 -3.10
C ALA A 116 18.37 -6.60 -3.68
N GLY A 117 18.16 -6.82 -4.97
CA GLY A 117 18.36 -8.10 -5.65
C GLY A 117 17.25 -9.14 -5.43
N ALA A 118 16.13 -8.75 -4.83
CA ALA A 118 14.96 -9.63 -4.66
C ALA A 118 14.06 -9.62 -5.90
N LYS A 119 13.14 -10.60 -5.98
CA LYS A 119 12.17 -10.69 -7.09
C LYS A 119 11.12 -9.59 -6.99
N PHE A 120 10.63 -9.13 -8.13
CA PHE A 120 9.45 -8.26 -8.19
C PHE A 120 8.20 -9.00 -7.68
N PRO A 121 7.53 -8.53 -6.63
CA PRO A 121 6.24 -9.08 -6.22
C PRO A 121 5.15 -8.87 -7.29
N GLU A 122 4.24 -9.84 -7.43
CA GLU A 122 2.96 -9.61 -8.07
C GLU A 122 2.06 -8.80 -7.13
N ILE A 123 1.26 -7.88 -7.66
CA ILE A 123 0.54 -6.87 -6.87
C ILE A 123 -0.95 -7.17 -6.84
N ALA A 124 -1.55 -7.28 -5.64
CA ALA A 124 -3.00 -7.36 -5.45
C ALA A 124 -3.67 -6.02 -5.74
N ILE A 125 -4.54 -5.93 -6.73
CA ILE A 125 -5.28 -4.71 -7.09
C ILE A 125 -6.78 -4.99 -7.12
N GLY A 126 -7.58 -4.11 -6.48
CA GLY A 126 -9.04 -4.18 -6.55
C GLY A 126 -9.56 -3.86 -7.96
N ASP A 127 -10.47 -4.67 -8.48
CA ASP A 127 -11.06 -4.47 -9.81
C ASP A 127 -11.96 -3.22 -9.90
N ASN A 128 -12.35 -2.63 -8.77
CA ASN A 128 -13.04 -1.34 -8.72
C ASN A 128 -12.20 -0.17 -9.28
N LEU A 129 -10.88 -0.35 -9.43
CA LEU A 129 -9.98 0.64 -10.06
C LEU A 129 -9.91 0.51 -11.59
N MET A 130 -10.54 -0.52 -12.17
CA MET A 130 -10.56 -0.79 -13.62
C MET A 130 -11.62 0.05 -14.30
N LEU A 131 -11.47 1.38 -14.32
CA LEU A 131 -12.41 2.33 -14.90
C LEU A 131 -12.58 2.16 -16.41
N TYR A 132 -11.57 1.67 -17.09
CA TYR A 132 -11.56 1.37 -18.52
C TYR A 132 -10.96 -0.02 -18.78
N PRO A 133 -11.41 -0.77 -19.81
CA PRO A 133 -10.90 -2.11 -20.09
C PRO A 133 -9.37 -2.19 -20.28
N TRP A 134 -8.78 -1.13 -20.86
CA TRP A 134 -7.33 -1.08 -21.07
C TRP A 134 -6.52 -0.96 -19.77
N ILE A 135 -7.13 -0.43 -18.68
CA ILE A 135 -6.47 -0.36 -17.37
C ILE A 135 -6.26 -1.78 -16.84
N GLU A 136 -7.24 -2.67 -16.97
CA GLU A 136 -7.06 -4.08 -16.58
C GLU A 136 -5.90 -4.72 -17.33
N THR A 137 -5.84 -4.50 -18.66
CA THR A 137 -4.72 -4.99 -19.47
C THR A 137 -3.38 -4.44 -19.00
N LEU A 138 -3.29 -3.14 -18.71
CA LEU A 138 -2.06 -2.49 -18.24
C LEU A 138 -1.62 -3.01 -16.86
N VAL A 139 -2.53 -3.17 -15.90
CA VAL A 139 -2.16 -3.65 -14.57
C VAL A 139 -1.77 -5.13 -14.58
N LYS A 140 -2.44 -5.95 -15.39
CA LYS A 140 -2.05 -7.36 -15.59
C LYS A 140 -0.70 -7.48 -16.29
N LEU A 141 -0.40 -6.60 -17.25
CA LEU A 141 0.92 -6.49 -17.89
C LEU A 141 2.00 -6.06 -16.88
N ASN A 142 1.64 -5.24 -15.88
CA ASN A 142 2.55 -4.87 -14.79
C ASN A 142 2.64 -5.95 -13.68
N GLY A 143 2.15 -7.17 -13.92
CA GLY A 143 2.24 -8.28 -12.98
C GLY A 143 1.29 -8.14 -11.79
N SER A 144 0.13 -7.53 -11.99
CA SER A 144 -0.88 -7.45 -10.95
C SER A 144 -1.92 -8.54 -11.11
N PHE A 145 -2.42 -9.06 -9.98
CA PHE A 145 -3.58 -9.93 -9.93
C PHE A 145 -4.78 -9.21 -9.30
N LEU A 146 -6.00 -9.59 -9.74
CA LEU A 146 -7.21 -8.85 -9.41
C LEU A 146 -7.89 -9.40 -8.16
N VAL A 147 -8.23 -8.49 -7.26
CA VAL A 147 -9.11 -8.72 -6.11
C VAL A 147 -10.51 -8.30 -6.51
N ARG A 148 -11.42 -9.26 -6.66
CA ARG A 148 -12.81 -9.00 -7.06
C ARG A 148 -13.57 -8.29 -5.94
N ARG A 149 -14.21 -7.18 -6.31
CA ARG A 149 -15.01 -6.32 -5.42
C ARG A 149 -16.46 -6.32 -5.87
N ASN A 150 -17.33 -5.69 -5.11
CA ASN A 150 -18.74 -5.49 -5.44
C ASN A 150 -19.53 -6.78 -5.72
N LEU A 151 -19.06 -7.92 -5.17
CA LEU A 151 -19.74 -9.20 -5.24
C LEU A 151 -20.72 -9.37 -4.07
N GLN A 152 -21.70 -10.25 -4.20
CA GLN A 152 -22.72 -10.50 -3.16
C GLN A 152 -22.88 -12.00 -2.88
N GLY A 153 -23.28 -12.30 -1.65
CA GLY A 153 -23.65 -13.65 -1.25
C GLY A 153 -22.55 -14.69 -1.50
N ARG A 154 -22.89 -15.77 -2.20
CA ARG A 154 -21.97 -16.89 -2.47
C ARG A 154 -20.78 -16.51 -3.35
N GLU A 155 -20.94 -15.51 -4.21
CA GLU A 155 -19.86 -15.08 -5.14
C GLU A 155 -18.66 -14.51 -4.37
N VAL A 156 -18.89 -13.79 -3.26
CA VAL A 156 -17.82 -13.29 -2.39
C VAL A 156 -16.93 -14.42 -1.89
N LEU A 157 -17.53 -15.50 -1.43
CA LEU A 157 -16.78 -16.65 -0.91
C LEU A 157 -16.01 -17.38 -2.00
N LEU A 158 -16.61 -17.56 -3.18
CA LEU A 158 -15.96 -18.20 -4.31
C LEU A 158 -14.77 -17.39 -4.83
N ALA A 159 -14.93 -16.06 -4.95
CA ALA A 159 -13.86 -15.17 -5.37
C ALA A 159 -12.73 -15.11 -4.33
N ALA A 160 -13.07 -15.03 -3.04
CA ALA A 160 -12.11 -15.05 -1.95
C ALA A 160 -11.30 -16.35 -1.93
N ARG A 161 -11.97 -17.49 -2.14
CA ARG A 161 -11.31 -18.79 -2.21
C ARG A 161 -10.39 -18.89 -3.43
N LEU A 162 -10.86 -18.49 -4.62
CA LEU A 162 -10.06 -18.47 -5.84
C LEU A 162 -8.79 -17.63 -5.68
N LEU A 163 -8.92 -16.45 -5.07
CA LEU A 163 -7.80 -15.54 -4.77
C LEU A 163 -6.81 -16.20 -3.81
N SER A 164 -7.30 -16.80 -2.71
CA SER A 164 -6.46 -17.47 -1.74
C SER A 164 -5.70 -18.65 -2.38
N GLU A 165 -6.38 -19.51 -3.14
CA GLU A 165 -5.77 -20.62 -3.87
C GLU A 165 -4.70 -20.13 -4.86
N TYR A 166 -4.97 -19.02 -5.57
CA TYR A 166 -3.99 -18.37 -6.45
C TYR A 166 -2.72 -17.96 -5.70
N MET A 167 -2.88 -17.30 -4.55
CA MET A 167 -1.75 -16.80 -3.77
C MET A 167 -0.89 -17.95 -3.22
N HIS A 168 -1.52 -19.02 -2.74
CA HIS A 168 -0.80 -20.23 -2.30
C HIS A 168 -0.02 -20.89 -3.43
N ASP A 169 -0.65 -21.07 -4.59
CA ASP A 169 0.00 -21.65 -5.76
C ASP A 169 1.16 -20.78 -6.27
N ALA A 170 0.99 -19.45 -6.25
CA ALA A 170 2.02 -18.51 -6.68
C ALA A 170 3.27 -18.57 -5.78
N ILE A 171 3.08 -18.62 -4.46
CA ILE A 171 4.19 -18.78 -3.49
C ILE A 171 4.90 -20.13 -3.72
N GLN A 172 4.16 -21.22 -3.95
CA GLN A 172 4.74 -22.53 -4.23
C GLN A 172 5.57 -22.54 -5.53
N GLU A 173 5.21 -21.72 -6.52
CA GLU A 173 6.01 -21.51 -7.74
C GLU A 173 7.19 -20.54 -7.56
N GLY A 174 7.44 -20.09 -6.35
CA GLY A 174 8.55 -19.21 -6.04
C GLY A 174 8.32 -17.75 -6.44
N LYS A 175 7.07 -17.31 -6.60
CA LYS A 175 6.68 -15.93 -6.86
C LYS A 175 6.44 -15.21 -5.55
N SER A 176 6.87 -13.96 -5.46
CA SER A 176 6.51 -13.07 -4.34
C SER A 176 5.23 -12.30 -4.66
N LEU A 177 4.49 -11.94 -3.63
CA LEU A 177 3.21 -11.23 -3.72
C LEU A 177 3.22 -10.01 -2.82
N TRP A 178 2.45 -8.99 -3.18
CA TRP A 178 2.14 -7.87 -2.29
C TRP A 178 0.62 -7.71 -2.15
N ILE A 179 0.19 -7.47 -0.92
CA ILE A 179 -1.19 -7.13 -0.60
C ILE A 179 -1.22 -6.12 0.56
N ALA A 180 -2.13 -5.16 0.50
CA ALA A 180 -2.34 -4.25 1.62
C ALA A 180 -2.99 -4.96 2.82
N GLN A 181 -2.62 -4.58 4.05
CA GLN A 181 -3.15 -5.18 5.29
C GLN A 181 -4.65 -4.95 5.51
N ARG A 182 -5.25 -4.10 4.70
CA ARG A 182 -6.66 -3.73 4.79
C ARG A 182 -7.26 -3.36 3.44
N GLU A 183 -8.59 -3.37 3.38
CA GLU A 183 -9.31 -2.81 2.26
C GLU A 183 -9.22 -1.27 2.26
N GLY A 184 -8.68 -0.72 1.18
CA GLY A 184 -8.48 0.72 1.01
C GLY A 184 -7.43 1.32 1.93
N ARG A 185 -7.05 2.57 1.66
CA ARG A 185 -6.06 3.30 2.44
C ARG A 185 -6.60 3.74 3.79
N SER A 186 -5.75 3.72 4.82
CA SER A 186 -6.08 4.37 6.09
C SER A 186 -6.28 5.88 5.88
N LYS A 187 -7.35 6.44 6.45
CA LYS A 187 -7.65 7.88 6.36
C LYS A 187 -6.99 8.67 7.49
N ASP A 188 -6.78 8.04 8.60
CA ASP A 188 -6.25 8.62 9.82
C ASP A 188 -4.91 8.02 10.27
N SER A 189 -4.35 7.13 9.46
CA SER A 189 -3.10 6.42 9.74
C SER A 189 -3.10 5.53 10.99
N THR A 190 -4.26 5.02 11.41
CA THR A 190 -4.32 4.03 12.51
C THR A 190 -3.77 2.66 12.11
N ASP A 191 -3.69 2.37 10.82
CA ASP A 191 -3.03 1.20 10.21
C ASP A 191 -3.22 -0.12 10.97
N LYS A 192 -4.41 -0.69 10.86
CA LYS A 192 -4.75 -1.98 11.48
C LYS A 192 -4.98 -3.04 10.40
N THR A 193 -4.37 -4.19 10.61
CA THR A 193 -4.61 -5.38 9.79
C THR A 193 -6.03 -5.87 9.98
N GLN A 194 -6.77 -6.00 8.89
CA GLN A 194 -8.13 -6.52 8.94
C GLN A 194 -8.12 -8.04 9.11
N PRO A 195 -8.71 -8.60 10.17
CA PRO A 195 -8.83 -10.06 10.33
C PRO A 195 -9.54 -10.73 9.16
N ALA A 196 -10.45 -10.02 8.49
CA ALA A 196 -11.13 -10.52 7.29
C ALA A 196 -10.15 -10.81 6.13
N LEU A 197 -9.06 -10.04 5.99
CA LEU A 197 -7.99 -10.33 5.04
C LEU A 197 -7.33 -11.68 5.35
N LEU A 198 -6.94 -11.91 6.59
CA LEU A 198 -6.29 -13.16 6.99
C LEU A 198 -7.22 -14.36 6.87
N LYS A 199 -8.51 -14.18 7.20
CA LYS A 199 -9.54 -15.20 6.95
C LYS A 199 -9.64 -15.54 5.47
N MET A 200 -9.60 -14.53 4.60
CA MET A 200 -9.61 -14.73 3.15
C MET A 200 -8.35 -15.49 2.69
N LEU A 201 -7.16 -15.09 3.15
CA LEU A 201 -5.89 -15.74 2.82
C LEU A 201 -5.84 -17.21 3.26
N ALA A 202 -6.54 -17.58 4.33
CA ALA A 202 -6.61 -18.94 4.85
C ALA A 202 -7.52 -19.88 4.05
N LEU A 203 -8.38 -19.38 3.15
CA LEU A 203 -9.39 -20.20 2.45
C LEU A 203 -8.81 -21.19 1.43
N GLY A 204 -7.57 -20.97 0.98
CA GLY A 204 -6.88 -21.84 0.00
C GLY A 204 -6.44 -23.19 0.58
N VAL A 205 -6.43 -23.33 1.93
CA VAL A 205 -5.97 -24.54 2.61
C VAL A 205 -7.12 -25.17 3.40
N GLN A 206 -7.23 -26.49 3.34
CA GLN A 206 -8.28 -27.25 4.06
C GLN A 206 -7.84 -27.53 5.52
N THR A 207 -7.78 -26.51 6.34
CA THR A 207 -7.54 -26.61 7.79
C THR A 207 -8.38 -25.59 8.54
N LYS A 208 -8.63 -25.84 9.83
CA LYS A 208 -9.27 -24.89 10.74
C LYS A 208 -8.24 -24.12 11.55
N ASP A 209 -6.97 -24.52 11.50
CA ASP A 209 -5.88 -23.87 12.20
C ASP A 209 -5.36 -22.70 11.34
N SER A 210 -5.49 -21.49 11.86
CA SER A 210 -5.12 -20.26 11.16
C SER A 210 -3.60 -20.19 10.89
N GLU A 211 -2.79 -20.66 11.82
CA GLU A 211 -1.33 -20.69 11.65
C GLU A 211 -0.93 -21.66 10.54
N GLN A 212 -1.49 -22.87 10.53
CA GLN A 212 -1.25 -23.85 9.46
C GLN A 212 -1.73 -23.36 8.10
N ALA A 213 -2.85 -22.64 8.06
CA ALA A 213 -3.40 -22.11 6.81
C ALA A 213 -2.54 -20.98 6.23
N LEU A 214 -1.97 -20.11 7.07
CA LEU A 214 -1.21 -18.93 6.63
C LEU A 214 0.29 -19.18 6.48
N SER A 215 0.84 -20.18 7.18
CA SER A 215 2.28 -20.51 7.15
C SER A 215 2.84 -20.68 5.73
N PRO A 216 2.17 -21.39 4.77
CA PRO A 216 2.70 -21.56 3.42
C PRO A 216 2.84 -20.25 2.62
N LEU A 217 2.17 -19.17 3.02
CA LEU A 217 2.22 -17.87 2.35
C LEU A 217 3.49 -17.07 2.66
N ASN A 218 4.32 -17.51 3.61
CA ASN A 218 5.53 -16.80 4.01
C ASN A 218 5.29 -15.29 4.21
N ILE A 219 4.30 -14.95 5.03
CA ILE A 219 3.89 -13.55 5.25
C ILE A 219 5.03 -12.76 5.88
N VAL A 220 5.37 -11.64 5.27
CA VAL A 220 6.36 -10.66 5.73
C VAL A 220 5.66 -9.31 5.87
N PRO A 221 5.49 -8.79 7.10
CA PRO A 221 5.00 -7.44 7.31
C PRO A 221 5.96 -6.42 6.71
N VAL A 222 5.43 -5.37 6.07
CA VAL A 222 6.23 -4.27 5.53
C VAL A 222 5.66 -2.96 6.02
N THR A 223 6.53 -2.13 6.60
CA THR A 223 6.17 -0.80 7.05
C THR A 223 6.44 0.22 5.95
N CYS A 224 5.44 1.04 5.64
CA CYS A 224 5.56 2.20 4.77
C CYS A 224 5.42 3.49 5.59
N SER A 225 6.44 4.34 5.61
CA SER A 225 6.45 5.64 6.28
C SER A 225 6.69 6.74 5.27
N TYR A 226 5.76 7.69 5.18
CA TYR A 226 5.85 8.88 4.34
C TYR A 226 5.92 10.11 5.25
N GLU A 227 6.89 11.00 5.03
CA GLU A 227 6.95 12.27 5.75
C GLU A 227 5.70 13.11 5.50
N TYR A 228 5.33 13.26 4.22
CA TYR A 228 4.10 13.91 3.80
C TYR A 228 3.23 12.98 2.97
N ASP A 229 1.94 12.93 3.26
CA ASP A 229 0.95 12.24 2.45
C ASP A 229 0.33 13.22 1.45
N PRO A 230 0.63 13.12 0.14
CA PRO A 230 0.09 14.06 -0.84
C PRO A 230 -1.44 14.11 -0.89
N CYS A 231 -2.09 13.04 -0.46
CA CYS A 231 -3.55 12.91 -0.44
C CYS A 231 -4.18 13.28 0.91
N ASP A 232 -3.43 13.83 1.86
CA ASP A 232 -3.92 14.13 3.21
C ASP A 232 -5.16 15.03 3.21
N TYR A 233 -5.14 16.14 2.47
CA TYR A 233 -6.29 17.04 2.36
C TYR A 233 -7.50 16.38 1.69
N LEU A 234 -7.30 15.48 0.72
CA LEU A 234 -8.38 14.72 0.09
C LEU A 234 -8.98 13.71 1.07
N LYS A 235 -8.16 13.12 1.94
CA LYS A 235 -8.62 12.24 3.03
C LYS A 235 -9.42 13.03 4.06
N ALA A 236 -8.92 14.20 4.49
CA ALA A 236 -9.63 15.08 5.42
C ALA A 236 -10.95 15.60 4.81
N GLN A 237 -10.95 15.98 3.54
CA GLN A 237 -12.14 16.36 2.78
C GLN A 237 -13.19 15.22 2.76
N GLU A 238 -12.76 13.98 2.47
CA GLU A 238 -13.65 12.82 2.50
C GLU A 238 -14.22 12.58 3.89
N MET A 239 -13.43 12.81 4.95
CA MET A 239 -13.91 12.68 6.34
C MET A 239 -14.98 13.73 6.65
N GLN A 240 -14.80 14.97 6.22
CA GLN A 240 -15.83 16.02 6.37
C GLN A 240 -17.08 15.68 5.58
N LEU A 241 -16.96 15.27 4.32
CA LEU A 241 -18.11 14.87 3.50
C LEU A 241 -18.89 13.70 4.10
N LYS A 242 -18.21 12.72 4.69
CA LYS A 242 -18.86 11.61 5.40
C LYS A 242 -19.59 12.05 6.68
N ARG A 243 -19.10 13.09 7.35
CA ARG A 243 -19.74 13.67 8.52
C ARG A 243 -20.98 14.49 8.15
N ASP A 244 -20.87 15.30 7.09
CA ASP A 244 -21.84 16.36 6.80
C ASP A 244 -22.89 15.95 5.75
N VAL A 245 -22.63 14.90 4.95
CA VAL A 245 -23.52 14.43 3.89
C VAL A 245 -23.97 13.01 4.16
N GLU A 246 -25.23 12.83 4.49
CA GLU A 246 -25.83 11.53 4.71
C GLU A 246 -25.70 10.63 3.47
N GLY A 247 -25.20 9.42 3.66
CA GLY A 247 -25.02 8.43 2.59
C GLY A 247 -23.90 8.76 1.58
N PHE A 248 -23.01 9.71 1.87
CA PHE A 248 -21.89 10.05 1.01
C PHE A 248 -21.09 8.82 0.57
N LYS A 249 -20.87 8.71 -0.74
CA LYS A 249 -20.00 7.71 -1.36
C LYS A 249 -19.06 8.38 -2.35
N LYS A 250 -17.79 7.99 -2.33
CA LYS A 250 -16.81 8.41 -3.34
C LYS A 250 -17.25 8.01 -4.73
N SER A 251 -17.03 8.89 -5.69
CA SER A 251 -17.15 8.59 -7.11
C SER A 251 -15.88 7.96 -7.67
N PRO A 252 -15.95 7.25 -8.81
CA PRO A 252 -14.74 6.78 -9.50
C PRO A 252 -13.78 7.91 -9.90
N ALA A 253 -14.30 9.11 -10.21
CA ALA A 253 -13.48 10.28 -10.52
C ALA A 253 -12.60 10.71 -9.34
N ASP A 254 -13.09 10.57 -8.09
CA ASP A 254 -12.31 10.86 -6.87
C ASP A 254 -11.11 9.94 -6.75
N ASP A 255 -11.22 8.68 -7.15
CA ASP A 255 -10.08 7.75 -7.16
C ASP A 255 -9.03 8.17 -8.19
N GLY A 256 -9.45 8.65 -9.36
CA GLY A 256 -8.55 9.22 -10.37
C GLY A 256 -7.78 10.45 -9.85
N ILE A 257 -8.47 11.38 -9.17
CA ILE A 257 -7.85 12.54 -8.52
C ILE A 257 -6.84 12.09 -7.45
N ASN A 258 -7.22 11.15 -6.60
CA ASN A 258 -6.35 10.61 -5.56
C ASN A 258 -5.10 9.93 -6.16
N MET A 259 -5.25 9.11 -7.21
CA MET A 259 -4.11 8.48 -7.88
C MET A 259 -3.14 9.52 -8.44
N ARG A 260 -3.65 10.52 -9.19
CA ARG A 260 -2.81 11.59 -9.75
C ARG A 260 -2.10 12.39 -8.66
N THR A 261 -2.83 12.79 -7.60
CA THR A 261 -2.28 13.53 -6.47
C THR A 261 -1.20 12.73 -5.75
N GLY A 262 -1.46 11.43 -5.51
CA GLY A 262 -0.50 10.53 -4.89
C GLY A 262 0.78 10.38 -5.72
N ILE A 263 0.66 10.13 -7.02
CA ILE A 263 1.82 9.94 -7.91
C ILE A 263 2.71 11.19 -7.94
N PHE A 264 2.13 12.37 -8.16
CA PHE A 264 2.91 13.60 -8.47
C PHE A 264 3.12 14.53 -7.28
N GLY A 265 2.43 14.31 -6.16
CA GLY A 265 2.58 15.14 -4.98
C GLY A 265 3.90 14.87 -4.27
N TRP A 266 4.45 15.91 -3.63
CA TRP A 266 5.66 15.85 -2.83
C TRP A 266 5.45 15.00 -1.57
N LYS A 267 6.44 14.15 -1.23
CA LYS A 267 6.35 13.17 -0.14
C LYS A 267 7.39 13.37 0.95
N GLY A 268 8.37 14.29 0.72
CA GLY A 268 9.50 14.40 1.62
C GLY A 268 10.34 13.12 1.62
N GLU A 269 10.75 12.66 2.77
CA GLU A 269 11.41 11.38 2.92
C GLU A 269 10.38 10.24 2.95
N VAL A 270 10.74 9.12 2.33
CA VAL A 270 9.93 7.88 2.31
C VAL A 270 10.80 6.73 2.77
N SER A 271 10.30 5.95 3.72
CA SER A 271 11.00 4.77 4.23
C SER A 271 10.11 3.54 4.15
N PHE A 272 10.72 2.45 3.67
CA PHE A 272 10.14 1.12 3.74
C PHE A 272 11.02 0.24 4.64
N HIS A 273 10.36 -0.57 5.46
CA HIS A 273 11.05 -1.57 6.28
C HIS A 273 10.44 -2.96 6.06
N VAL A 274 11.27 -3.91 5.67
CA VAL A 274 10.90 -5.33 5.57
C VAL A 274 11.02 -5.92 6.96
N GLY A 275 9.90 -6.27 7.56
CA GLY A 275 9.87 -6.85 8.89
C GLY A 275 10.24 -8.33 8.92
N ARG A 276 10.27 -8.89 10.11
CA ARG A 276 10.49 -10.32 10.33
C ARG A 276 9.33 -11.15 9.77
N PRO A 277 9.60 -12.30 9.15
CA PRO A 277 8.54 -13.21 8.70
C PRO A 277 7.59 -13.60 9.84
N LEU A 278 6.31 -13.76 9.54
CA LEU A 278 5.29 -14.13 10.54
C LEU A 278 5.65 -15.40 11.31
N SER A 279 6.26 -16.39 10.66
CA SER A 279 6.72 -17.62 11.30
C SER A 279 7.77 -17.36 12.38
N GLU A 280 8.67 -16.40 12.15
CA GLU A 280 9.67 -15.97 13.13
C GLU A 280 9.00 -15.22 14.30
N LEU A 281 8.09 -14.27 14.00
CA LEU A 281 7.34 -13.54 15.03
C LEU A 281 6.56 -14.47 15.97
N ILE A 282 5.98 -15.54 15.43
CA ILE A 282 5.29 -16.55 16.21
C ILE A 282 6.25 -17.38 17.05
N SER A 283 7.43 -17.71 16.51
CA SER A 283 8.42 -18.57 17.20
C SER A 283 9.16 -17.84 18.31
N LEU A 284 9.41 -16.55 18.18
CA LEU A 284 10.11 -15.76 19.19
C LEU A 284 9.33 -15.62 20.50
N GLY A 285 8.00 -15.72 20.45
CA GLY A 285 7.16 -15.70 21.65
C GLY A 285 7.26 -14.39 22.45
N GLU A 286 7.64 -13.28 21.79
CA GLU A 286 7.77 -11.95 22.42
C GLU A 286 6.47 -11.47 23.08
N VAL A 287 5.35 -12.06 22.67
CA VAL A 287 4.02 -11.86 23.26
C VAL A 287 3.46 -13.20 23.66
N PRO A 288 2.86 -13.33 24.85
CA PRO A 288 2.12 -14.53 25.22
C PRO A 288 1.00 -14.79 24.21
N LEU A 289 1.06 -15.94 23.55
CA LEU A 289 0.07 -16.33 22.52
C LEU A 289 -0.72 -17.54 23.04
N GLU A 290 -2.03 -17.37 23.13
CA GLU A 290 -2.93 -18.50 23.37
C GLU A 290 -3.03 -19.39 22.13
N ARG A 291 -2.94 -20.69 22.31
CA ARG A 291 -3.03 -21.68 21.24
C ARG A 291 -4.40 -22.39 21.23
N PRO A 292 -5.02 -22.63 20.04
CA PRO A 292 -4.57 -22.29 18.68
C PRO A 292 -4.64 -20.78 18.41
N LEU A 293 -3.74 -20.27 17.55
CA LEU A 293 -3.73 -18.86 17.20
C LEU A 293 -5.01 -18.46 16.45
N THR A 294 -5.63 -17.38 16.91
CA THR A 294 -6.73 -16.74 16.18
C THR A 294 -6.20 -15.82 15.09
N VAL A 295 -6.97 -15.53 14.07
CA VAL A 295 -6.59 -14.55 13.05
C VAL A 295 -6.43 -13.14 13.62
N GLU A 296 -7.13 -12.82 14.71
CA GLU A 296 -7.01 -11.56 15.46
C GLU A 296 -5.65 -11.46 16.15
N ALA A 297 -5.16 -12.56 16.74
CA ALA A 297 -3.81 -12.62 17.32
C ALA A 297 -2.73 -12.46 16.24
N ILE A 298 -2.89 -13.13 15.10
CA ILE A 298 -1.97 -13.01 13.97
C ILE A 298 -2.00 -11.57 13.40
N ALA A 299 -3.17 -10.95 13.26
CA ALA A 299 -3.29 -9.55 12.85
C ALA A 299 -2.54 -8.62 13.81
N SER A 300 -2.64 -8.85 15.11
CA SER A 300 -1.93 -8.07 16.12
C SER A 300 -0.40 -8.24 16.03
N LEU A 301 0.11 -9.42 15.69
CA LEU A 301 1.55 -9.61 15.44
C LEU A 301 2.04 -8.81 14.22
N ILE A 302 1.27 -8.84 13.13
CA ILE A 302 1.56 -8.05 11.94
C ILE A 302 1.55 -6.55 12.25
N ASP A 303 0.52 -6.08 12.97
CA ASP A 303 0.40 -4.67 13.36
C ASP A 303 1.58 -4.22 14.23
N ARG A 304 1.97 -5.04 15.21
CA ARG A 304 3.12 -4.76 16.09
C ARG A 304 4.41 -4.64 15.30
N GLU A 305 4.67 -5.55 14.37
CA GLU A 305 5.87 -5.51 13.53
C GLU A 305 5.87 -4.25 12.65
N ILE A 306 4.74 -3.90 12.02
CA ILE A 306 4.59 -2.68 11.23
C ILE A 306 4.79 -1.42 12.10
N HIS A 307 4.12 -1.34 13.25
CA HIS A 307 4.15 -0.14 14.09
C HIS A 307 5.51 0.09 14.74
N SER A 308 6.22 -0.98 15.14
CA SER A 308 7.57 -0.88 15.72
C SER A 308 8.57 -0.24 14.78
N HIS A 309 8.39 -0.43 13.47
CA HIS A 309 9.34 -0.01 12.45
C HIS A 309 8.94 1.26 11.70
N TYR A 310 7.94 2.01 12.20
CA TYR A 310 7.68 3.34 11.65
C TYR A 310 8.92 4.22 11.75
N LYS A 311 9.35 4.77 10.61
CA LYS A 311 10.20 5.96 10.59
C LYS A 311 9.29 7.15 10.91
N LEU A 312 9.61 7.84 11.99
CA LEU A 312 8.86 9.02 12.42
C LEU A 312 9.63 10.28 12.02
N PHE A 313 8.90 11.28 11.58
CA PHE A 313 9.41 12.55 11.11
C PHE A 313 8.99 13.68 12.07
N PRO A 314 9.65 14.84 12.03
CA PRO A 314 9.30 15.96 12.91
C PRO A 314 7.81 16.30 12.92
N ILE A 315 7.14 16.31 11.73
CA ILE A 315 5.71 16.59 11.61
C ILE A 315 4.84 15.63 12.45
N ASN A 316 5.28 14.37 12.63
CA ASN A 316 4.52 13.40 13.42
C ASN A 316 4.47 13.80 14.89
N TYR A 317 5.60 14.18 15.47
CA TYR A 317 5.72 14.59 16.86
C TYR A 317 5.07 15.96 17.11
N VAL A 318 5.30 16.93 16.21
CA VAL A 318 4.63 18.23 16.26
C VAL A 318 3.12 18.07 16.26
N SER A 319 2.59 17.20 15.39
CA SER A 319 1.15 16.95 15.29
C SER A 319 0.57 16.36 16.57
N LEU A 320 1.30 15.45 17.23
CA LEU A 320 0.87 14.87 18.50
C LEU A 320 0.86 15.94 19.61
N ASP A 321 1.94 16.70 19.76
CA ASP A 321 2.04 17.75 20.76
C ASP A 321 0.96 18.83 20.58
N LEU A 322 0.61 19.17 19.33
CA LEU A 322 -0.49 20.10 19.02
C LEU A 322 -1.87 19.55 19.40
N ILE A 323 -2.08 18.23 19.29
CA ILE A 323 -3.33 17.58 19.71
C ILE A 323 -3.44 17.56 21.23
N ASP A 324 -2.36 17.21 21.92
CA ASP A 324 -2.33 17.06 23.37
C ASP A 324 -2.28 18.42 24.09
N GLY A 325 -1.92 19.50 23.38
CA GLY A 325 -1.76 20.84 23.92
C GLY A 325 -0.54 21.00 24.84
N VAL A 326 0.41 20.06 24.79
CA VAL A 326 1.63 20.04 25.60
C VAL A 326 2.81 19.51 24.76
N GLU A 327 3.98 20.11 24.96
CA GLU A 327 5.20 19.79 24.19
C GLU A 327 5.99 18.64 24.84
N HIS A 328 5.43 17.44 24.81
CA HIS A 328 6.10 16.25 25.36
C HIS A 328 7.27 15.75 24.51
N HIS A 329 7.28 16.07 23.21
CA HIS A 329 8.23 15.55 22.24
C HIS A 329 9.19 16.61 21.71
N TYR A 330 9.33 17.75 22.37
CA TYR A 330 10.18 18.88 21.97
C TYR A 330 11.64 18.50 21.63
N GLY A 331 12.15 17.41 22.17
CA GLY A 331 13.48 16.89 21.80
C GLY A 331 13.56 16.16 20.44
N ALA A 332 12.41 15.88 19.82
CA ALA A 332 12.32 15.19 18.54
C ALA A 332 12.13 16.11 17.33
N TYR A 333 11.98 17.41 17.56
CA TYR A 333 11.83 18.43 16.51
C TYR A 333 12.38 19.79 16.98
N THR A 334 12.61 20.70 16.04
CA THR A 334 13.04 22.07 16.28
C THR A 334 11.87 23.06 16.18
N GLU A 335 12.04 24.31 16.59
CA GLU A 335 11.05 25.38 16.35
C GLU A 335 10.82 25.63 14.85
N GLU A 336 11.84 25.44 14.01
CA GLU A 336 11.72 25.54 12.56
C GLU A 336 10.83 24.40 12.02
N ASP A 337 11.03 23.17 12.47
CA ASP A 337 10.17 22.01 12.11
C ASP A 337 8.73 22.26 12.53
N LYS A 338 8.51 22.82 13.73
CA LYS A 338 7.17 23.16 14.22
C LYS A 338 6.50 24.21 13.34
N SER A 339 7.25 25.25 12.99
CA SER A 339 6.76 26.30 12.09
C SER A 339 6.42 25.75 10.71
N HIS A 340 7.26 24.90 10.15
CA HIS A 340 7.04 24.23 8.86
C HIS A 340 5.79 23.33 8.92
N ALA A 341 5.65 22.51 9.95
CA ALA A 341 4.49 21.63 10.12
C ALA A 341 3.18 22.42 10.20
N LEU A 342 3.15 23.51 10.97
CA LEU A 342 1.99 24.39 11.06
C LEU A 342 1.63 25.02 9.70
N GLN A 343 2.61 25.57 8.98
CA GLN A 343 2.41 26.14 7.65
C GLN A 343 1.92 25.07 6.65
N TYR A 344 2.52 23.88 6.70
CA TYR A 344 2.10 22.77 5.87
C TYR A 344 0.63 22.42 6.13
N ILE A 345 0.23 22.16 7.37
CA ILE A 345 -1.16 21.80 7.73
C ILE A 345 -2.15 22.88 7.25
N GLU A 346 -1.85 24.17 7.46
CA GLU A 346 -2.73 25.26 6.99
C GLU A 346 -2.82 25.26 5.45
N SER A 347 -1.69 25.09 4.75
CA SER A 347 -1.67 25.02 3.29
C SER A 347 -2.53 23.86 2.74
N ARG A 348 -2.60 22.74 3.47
CA ARG A 348 -3.42 21.58 3.09
C ARG A 348 -4.91 21.86 3.23
N ILE A 349 -5.30 22.59 4.28
CA ILE A 349 -6.70 23.01 4.48
C ILE A 349 -7.16 23.91 3.33
N GLU A 350 -6.30 24.82 2.84
CA GLU A 350 -6.61 25.70 1.71
C GLU A 350 -6.88 24.95 0.38
N LEU A 351 -6.43 23.70 0.27
CA LEU A 351 -6.66 22.86 -0.92
C LEU A 351 -8.02 22.15 -0.91
N VAL A 352 -8.71 22.11 0.24
CA VAL A 352 -10.01 21.43 0.36
C VAL A 352 -11.05 22.12 -0.53
N ARG A 353 -11.80 21.33 -1.28
CA ARG A 353 -12.91 21.80 -2.14
C ARG A 353 -14.15 20.96 -1.86
N LEU A 354 -15.19 21.60 -1.38
CA LEU A 354 -16.46 20.95 -1.08
C LEU A 354 -17.52 21.30 -2.14
N PRO A 355 -18.56 20.48 -2.28
CA PRO A 355 -19.71 20.78 -3.11
C PRO A 355 -20.38 22.09 -2.72
N GLU A 356 -21.10 22.70 -3.65
CA GLU A 356 -21.87 23.92 -3.42
C GLU A 356 -22.83 23.76 -2.23
N GLY A 357 -22.84 24.78 -1.35
CA GLY A 357 -23.63 24.80 -0.11
C GLY A 357 -22.94 24.20 1.11
N LEU A 358 -21.73 23.68 0.97
CA LEU A 358 -20.90 23.24 2.10
C LEU A 358 -19.64 24.09 2.22
N GLU A 359 -19.34 24.51 3.44
CA GLU A 359 -18.13 25.27 3.74
C GLU A 359 -17.08 24.39 4.45
N PRO A 360 -15.78 24.60 4.18
CA PRO A 360 -14.72 23.91 4.88
C PRO A 360 -14.72 24.23 6.39
N ASP A 361 -14.96 23.21 7.20
CA ASP A 361 -14.80 23.32 8.65
C ASP A 361 -13.31 23.23 9.00
N ARG A 362 -12.65 24.41 9.10
CA ARG A 362 -11.21 24.49 9.25
C ARG A 362 -10.68 23.81 10.53
N GLU A 363 -11.45 23.87 11.63
CA GLU A 363 -11.06 23.24 12.89
C GLU A 363 -11.11 21.70 12.78
N PHE A 364 -12.19 21.18 12.22
CA PHE A 364 -12.34 19.74 11.96
C PHE A 364 -11.27 19.23 10.99
N LEU A 365 -11.03 19.92 9.89
CA LEU A 365 -10.03 19.56 8.88
C LEU A 365 -8.62 19.56 9.48
N ARG A 366 -8.28 20.60 10.26
CA ARG A 366 -7.00 20.67 10.99
C ARG A 366 -6.83 19.47 11.91
N ARG A 367 -7.87 19.16 12.70
CA ARG A 367 -7.84 17.98 13.58
C ARG A 367 -7.65 16.69 12.82
N CYS A 368 -8.33 16.49 11.68
CA CYS A 368 -8.15 15.31 10.83
C CYS A 368 -6.71 15.18 10.33
N LEU A 369 -6.11 16.27 9.85
CA LEU A 369 -4.73 16.30 9.36
C LEU A 369 -3.74 16.01 10.49
N LEU A 370 -3.88 16.69 11.63
CA LEU A 370 -3.02 16.44 12.80
C LEU A 370 -3.11 14.98 13.27
N MET A 371 -4.31 14.40 13.38
CA MET A 371 -4.51 12.99 13.74
C MET A 371 -3.81 12.04 12.77
N MET A 372 -3.87 12.34 11.47
CA MET A 372 -3.23 11.53 10.43
C MET A 372 -1.71 11.44 10.62
N TYR A 373 -1.08 12.55 11.02
CA TYR A 373 0.36 12.58 11.29
C TYR A 373 0.73 12.11 12.70
N ALA A 374 -0.14 12.29 13.71
CA ALA A 374 0.11 11.86 15.08
C ALA A 374 -0.03 10.36 15.31
N ASN A 375 -0.97 9.70 14.61
CA ASN A 375 -1.28 8.29 14.86
C ASN A 375 -0.10 7.32 14.68
N PRO A 376 0.86 7.50 13.75
CA PRO A 376 2.07 6.68 13.70
C PRO A 376 2.89 6.72 14.99
N VAL A 377 3.02 7.89 15.65
CA VAL A 377 3.70 8.03 16.95
C VAL A 377 2.94 7.23 18.00
N LEU A 378 1.63 7.45 18.13
CA LEU A 378 0.77 6.76 19.09
C LEU A 378 0.83 5.24 18.92
N SER A 379 0.79 4.74 17.68
CA SER A 379 0.87 3.33 17.37
C SER A 379 2.21 2.72 17.77
N LYS A 380 3.31 3.42 17.49
CA LYS A 380 4.67 2.99 17.87
C LYS A 380 4.85 2.96 19.38
N LEU A 381 4.51 4.05 20.08
CA LEU A 381 4.61 4.15 21.54
C LEU A 381 3.76 3.07 22.23
N LYS A 382 2.55 2.82 21.77
CA LYS A 382 1.70 1.76 22.29
C LYS A 382 2.38 0.40 22.16
N THR A 383 2.95 0.10 21.00
CA THR A 383 3.64 -1.17 20.73
C THR A 383 4.87 -1.34 21.63
N GLU A 384 5.65 -0.27 21.85
CA GLU A 384 6.80 -0.28 22.74
C GLU A 384 6.41 -0.55 24.20
N LEU A 385 5.33 0.09 24.68
CA LEU A 385 4.81 -0.15 26.04
C LEU A 385 4.31 -1.57 26.23
N GLU A 386 3.59 -2.14 25.26
CA GLU A 386 3.12 -3.52 25.29
C GLU A 386 4.29 -4.53 25.31
N THR A 387 5.35 -4.24 24.55
CA THR A 387 6.58 -5.06 24.54
C THR A 387 7.28 -5.05 25.90
N GLN A 388 7.43 -3.85 26.49
CA GLN A 388 8.05 -3.72 27.84
C GLN A 388 7.20 -4.40 28.92
N ALA A 389 5.87 -4.33 28.84
CA ALA A 389 4.98 -4.98 29.78
C ALA A 389 5.08 -6.52 29.71
N SER A 390 5.25 -7.06 28.49
CA SER A 390 5.39 -8.52 28.26
C SER A 390 6.75 -9.09 28.74
N GLN A 391 7.77 -8.23 28.89
CA GLN A 391 9.12 -8.61 29.36
C GLN A 391 9.31 -8.48 30.88
N ARG A 392 8.32 -7.93 31.58
CA ARG A 392 8.38 -7.88 33.06
C ARG A 392 8.03 -9.25 33.63
N PRO A 393 8.87 -9.79 34.52
CA PRO A 393 8.70 -11.12 35.13
C PRO A 393 7.45 -11.22 36.00
#